data_b76de3fa855de11527d9497d8277b6e1
#
_entry.id   b76de3fa855de11527d9497d8277b6e1
#
_cell.length_a   1.000
_cell.length_b   1.000
_cell.length_c   1.000
_cell.angle_alpha   90.00
_cell.angle_beta   90.00
_cell.angle_gamma   90.00
#
_symmetry.space_group_name_H-M   'P 1'
#
loop_
_entity.id
_entity.type
_entity.pdbx_description
1 polymer ?
#
loop_
_entity_poly.entity_id
_entity_poly.type
_entity_poly.pdbx_seq_one_letter_code
_entity_poly.pdbx_strand_id
1 'polypeptide(L)'
;RPYLAQHKNLVILRTFSKAFSLAGARLGYVLANAPVIEELCKVRQPYSVDAVSQAIGEVVFENRARFEPGIREIIEERGRVMEALRTLPGVTAYPSDSNWILFSMEDAGAAWQYLYDRGVLVRDFSSAPMLEGCLRATIGTPEQNDAFIRGLRDFLAESRAQRARAMQ
;
A
#
# COMPACT_ATOMS: atom_id res chain seq x y z
N ARG A 1 -9.74 -1.80 20.54
CA ARG A 1 -10.99 -1.60 21.33
C ARG A 1 -10.78 -0.76 22.61
N PRO A 2 -9.70 -0.88 23.41
CA PRO A 2 -9.57 -0.09 24.65
C PRO A 2 -9.59 1.43 24.40
N TYR A 3 -9.02 1.90 23.31
CA TYR A 3 -9.00 3.34 22.98
C TYR A 3 -10.40 3.93 22.73
N LEU A 4 -11.36 3.17 22.19
CA LEU A 4 -12.72 3.64 21.99
C LEU A 4 -13.44 3.93 23.31
N ALA A 5 -13.10 3.21 24.39
CA ALA A 5 -13.64 3.50 25.73
C ALA A 5 -13.04 4.75 26.35
N GLN A 6 -11.78 5.07 26.02
CA GLN A 6 -11.04 6.20 26.58
C GLN A 6 -11.29 7.52 25.81
N HIS A 7 -11.56 7.42 24.49
CA HIS A 7 -11.69 8.58 23.60
C HIS A 7 -13.06 8.58 22.92
N LYS A 8 -13.97 9.40 23.44
CA LYS A 8 -15.37 9.46 22.95
C LYS A 8 -15.49 9.94 21.51
N ASN A 9 -14.54 10.71 21.02
CA ASN A 9 -14.48 11.26 19.65
C ASN A 9 -13.63 10.42 18.69
N LEU A 10 -13.14 9.25 19.10
CA LEU A 10 -12.36 8.37 18.23
C LEU A 10 -13.27 7.65 17.22
N VAL A 11 -12.88 7.71 15.96
CA VAL A 11 -13.49 7.00 14.84
C VAL A 11 -12.44 6.13 14.16
N ILE A 12 -12.67 4.84 14.05
CA ILE A 12 -11.77 3.89 13.39
C ILE A 12 -12.42 3.41 12.11
N LEU A 13 -11.81 3.72 10.97
CA LEU A 13 -12.24 3.27 9.65
C LEU A 13 -11.52 1.97 9.28
N ARG A 14 -12.27 1.01 8.76
CA ARG A 14 -11.75 -0.27 8.26
C ARG A 14 -12.29 -0.55 6.87
N THR A 15 -11.55 -1.30 6.07
CA THR A 15 -11.93 -1.63 4.71
C THR A 15 -11.77 -3.12 4.44
N PHE A 16 -12.62 -3.66 3.57
CA PHE A 16 -12.48 -4.99 2.99
C PHE A 16 -11.62 -4.99 1.71
N SER A 17 -11.26 -3.82 1.20
CA SER A 17 -10.63 -3.66 -0.11
C SER A 17 -9.23 -4.28 -0.24
N LYS A 18 -8.47 -4.42 0.86
CA LYS A 18 -7.06 -4.86 0.85
C LYS A 18 -6.91 -6.26 1.44
N ALA A 19 -6.94 -6.39 2.75
CA ALA A 19 -6.74 -7.64 3.47
C ALA A 19 -7.71 -8.76 3.05
N PHE A 20 -8.90 -8.40 2.56
CA PHE A 20 -9.92 -9.35 2.11
C PHE A 20 -10.12 -9.37 0.60
N SER A 21 -9.26 -8.73 -0.18
CA SER A 21 -9.30 -8.70 -1.65
C SER A 21 -10.62 -8.21 -2.27
N LEU A 22 -11.44 -7.44 -1.54
CA LEU A 22 -12.75 -6.95 -1.96
C LEU A 22 -12.73 -5.48 -2.43
N ALA A 23 -11.70 -5.08 -3.16
CA ALA A 23 -11.60 -3.69 -3.65
C ALA A 23 -12.79 -3.29 -4.54
N GLY A 24 -13.31 -4.20 -5.35
CA GLY A 24 -14.46 -3.98 -6.23
C GLY A 24 -15.80 -3.84 -5.49
N ALA A 25 -15.96 -4.47 -4.32
CA ALA A 25 -17.19 -4.41 -3.54
C ALA A 25 -17.43 -3.07 -2.84
N ARG A 26 -16.45 -2.15 -2.83
CA ARG A 26 -16.54 -0.83 -2.20
C ARG A 26 -17.01 -0.86 -0.75
N LEU A 27 -16.65 -1.89 0.02
CA LEU A 27 -17.12 -2.17 1.36
C LEU A 27 -16.10 -1.78 2.43
N GLY A 28 -16.59 -1.14 3.46
CA GLY A 28 -15.85 -0.79 4.67
C GLY A 28 -16.79 -0.61 5.85
N TYR A 29 -16.23 -0.40 7.03
CA TYR A 29 -16.99 -0.18 8.23
C TYR A 29 -16.31 0.81 9.18
N VAL A 30 -17.12 1.36 10.07
CA VAL A 30 -16.70 2.32 11.08
C VAL A 30 -16.90 1.71 12.46
N LEU A 31 -15.93 1.93 13.35
CA LEU A 31 -16.06 1.66 14.78
C LEU A 31 -15.92 2.99 15.52
N ALA A 32 -16.96 3.35 16.29
CA ALA A 32 -16.97 4.55 17.13
C ALA A 32 -17.90 4.34 18.31
N ASN A 33 -17.97 5.30 19.23
CA ASN A 33 -18.98 5.33 20.29
C ASN A 33 -20.37 5.58 19.71
N ALA A 34 -21.41 5.04 20.35
CA ALA A 34 -22.78 5.09 19.84
C ALA A 34 -23.27 6.50 19.46
N PRO A 35 -23.05 7.58 20.24
CA PRO A 35 -23.47 8.92 19.82
C PRO A 35 -22.82 9.39 18.52
N VAL A 36 -21.56 9.01 18.26
CA VAL A 36 -20.87 9.34 17.00
C VAL A 36 -21.50 8.55 15.84
N ILE A 37 -21.81 7.28 16.04
CA ILE A 37 -22.47 6.46 15.02
C ILE A 37 -23.84 7.02 14.69
N GLU A 38 -24.63 7.46 15.67
CA GLU A 38 -25.94 8.10 15.48
C GLU A 38 -25.84 9.33 14.59
N GLU A 39 -24.85 10.21 14.81
CA GLU A 39 -24.62 11.39 13.96
C GLU A 39 -24.18 11.00 12.52
N LEU A 40 -23.29 10.03 12.39
CA LEU A 40 -22.87 9.52 11.08
C LEU A 40 -24.05 8.91 10.31
N CYS A 41 -24.97 8.24 10.99
CA CYS A 41 -26.16 7.67 10.36
C CYS A 41 -27.10 8.75 9.77
N LYS A 42 -27.16 9.95 10.36
CA LYS A 42 -27.98 11.05 9.86
C LYS A 42 -27.51 11.61 8.52
N VAL A 43 -26.20 11.58 8.29
CA VAL A 43 -25.57 12.15 7.07
C VAL A 43 -25.20 11.09 6.03
N ARG A 44 -25.28 9.80 6.37
CA ARG A 44 -25.01 8.70 5.46
C ARG A 44 -26.06 8.64 4.36
N GLN A 45 -25.60 8.50 3.11
CA GLN A 45 -26.53 8.25 2.00
C GLN A 45 -27.31 6.95 2.22
N PRO A 46 -28.66 6.96 2.06
CA PRO A 46 -29.42 5.73 2.05
C PRO A 46 -28.94 4.83 0.90
N TYR A 47 -28.99 3.51 1.15
CA TYR A 47 -28.60 2.49 0.16
C TYR A 47 -27.15 2.60 -0.35
N SER A 48 -26.23 3.15 0.46
CA SER A 48 -24.82 3.37 0.10
C SER A 48 -24.02 2.08 -0.17
N VAL A 49 -24.52 0.93 0.23
CA VAL A 49 -23.93 -0.40 -0.03
C VAL A 49 -25.03 -1.30 -0.58
N ASP A 50 -24.80 -1.89 -1.75
CA ASP A 50 -25.73 -2.82 -2.39
C ASP A 50 -25.80 -4.17 -1.65
N ALA A 51 -26.92 -4.90 -1.87
CA ALA A 51 -27.20 -6.14 -1.15
C ALA A 51 -26.16 -7.25 -1.44
N VAL A 52 -25.61 -7.28 -2.67
CA VAL A 52 -24.60 -8.29 -3.05
C VAL A 52 -23.29 -8.03 -2.33
N SER A 53 -22.82 -6.77 -2.30
CA SER A 53 -21.63 -6.38 -1.55
C SER A 53 -21.78 -6.65 -0.05
N GLN A 54 -22.98 -6.43 0.52
CA GLN A 54 -23.24 -6.75 1.93
C GLN A 54 -23.13 -8.26 2.18
N ALA A 55 -23.80 -9.09 1.38
CA ALA A 55 -23.77 -10.55 1.52
C ALA A 55 -22.34 -11.11 1.36
N ILE A 56 -21.58 -10.63 0.36
CA ILE A 56 -20.18 -11.01 0.18
C ILE A 56 -19.33 -10.61 1.39
N GLY A 57 -19.53 -9.39 1.92
CA GLY A 57 -18.82 -8.90 3.09
C GLY A 57 -19.07 -9.75 4.32
N GLU A 58 -20.30 -10.19 4.55
CA GLU A 58 -20.71 -11.05 5.64
C GLU A 58 -20.02 -12.41 5.57
N VAL A 59 -20.13 -13.09 4.43
CA VAL A 59 -19.44 -14.38 4.16
C VAL A 59 -17.92 -14.28 4.35
N VAL A 60 -17.30 -13.23 3.85
CA VAL A 60 -15.85 -13.02 3.98
C VAL A 60 -15.48 -12.75 5.45
N PHE A 61 -16.27 -11.98 6.18
CA PHE A 61 -16.01 -11.70 7.59
C PHE A 61 -16.14 -12.95 8.45
N GLU A 62 -17.14 -13.79 8.21
CA GLU A 62 -17.32 -15.07 8.89
C GLU A 62 -16.12 -16.01 8.63
N ASN A 63 -15.60 -15.99 7.41
CA ASN A 63 -14.46 -16.81 6.99
C ASN A 63 -13.09 -16.09 7.08
N ARG A 64 -12.98 -15.00 7.84
CA ARG A 64 -11.78 -14.13 7.90
C ARG A 64 -10.48 -14.85 8.21
N ALA A 65 -10.53 -15.93 8.97
CA ALA A 65 -9.35 -16.74 9.29
C ALA A 65 -8.65 -17.32 8.05
N ARG A 66 -9.39 -17.52 6.94
CA ARG A 66 -8.82 -18.00 5.67
C ARG A 66 -7.89 -16.98 4.99
N PHE A 67 -8.00 -15.70 5.33
CA PHE A 67 -7.18 -14.62 4.77
C PHE A 67 -5.91 -14.35 5.61
N GLU A 68 -5.86 -14.85 6.85
CA GLU A 68 -4.72 -14.60 7.74
C GLU A 68 -3.36 -15.05 7.20
N PRO A 69 -3.22 -16.22 6.51
CA PRO A 69 -1.93 -16.61 5.94
C PRO A 69 -1.41 -15.60 4.91
N GLY A 70 -2.26 -15.16 3.97
CA GLY A 70 -1.87 -14.16 2.98
C GLY A 70 -1.57 -12.78 3.58
N ILE A 71 -2.28 -12.41 4.64
CA ILE A 71 -1.98 -11.16 5.37
C ILE A 71 -0.60 -11.24 6.04
N ARG A 72 -0.26 -12.38 6.65
CA ARG A 72 1.07 -12.60 7.25
C ARG A 72 2.18 -12.55 6.21
N GLU A 73 1.99 -13.21 5.08
CA GLU A 73 2.94 -13.18 3.96
C GLU A 73 3.21 -11.74 3.48
N ILE A 74 2.17 -10.92 3.31
CA ILE A 74 2.32 -9.50 2.94
C ILE A 74 3.10 -8.73 4.00
N ILE A 75 2.89 -9.00 5.28
CA ILE A 75 3.60 -8.33 6.39
C ILE A 75 5.09 -8.70 6.37
N GLU A 76 5.41 -9.98 6.20
CA GLU A 76 6.78 -10.50 6.13
C GLU A 76 7.51 -9.95 4.90
N GLU A 77 6.89 -10.02 3.74
CA GLU A 77 7.43 -9.50 2.49
C GLU A 77 7.61 -7.98 2.52
N ARG A 78 6.68 -7.24 3.15
CA ARG A 78 6.86 -5.80 3.38
C ARG A 78 8.13 -5.51 4.17
N GLY A 79 8.39 -6.28 5.22
CA GLY A 79 9.63 -6.17 6.02
C GLY A 79 10.87 -6.42 5.16
N ARG A 80 10.84 -7.47 4.35
CA ARG A 80 11.93 -7.85 3.45
C ARG A 80 12.20 -6.79 2.37
N VAL A 81 11.15 -6.30 1.72
CA VAL A 81 11.27 -5.24 0.69
C VAL A 81 11.75 -3.93 1.31
N MET A 82 11.23 -3.56 2.48
CA MET A 82 11.68 -2.37 3.22
C MET A 82 13.19 -2.42 3.50
N GLU A 83 13.69 -3.56 3.98
CA GLU A 83 15.10 -3.75 4.27
C GLU A 83 15.95 -3.69 2.99
N ALA A 84 15.49 -4.35 1.92
CA ALA A 84 16.16 -4.27 0.63
C ALA A 84 16.27 -2.83 0.11
N LEU A 85 15.19 -2.04 0.18
CA LEU A 85 15.20 -0.63 -0.24
C LEU A 85 16.16 0.22 0.58
N ARG A 86 16.25 0.00 1.90
CA ARG A 86 17.17 0.71 2.80
C ARG A 86 18.65 0.48 2.46
N THR A 87 18.97 -0.66 1.85
CA THR A 87 20.35 -0.96 1.41
C THR A 87 20.71 -0.31 0.09
N LEU A 88 19.73 0.22 -0.66
CA LEU A 88 19.97 0.83 -1.96
C LEU A 88 20.46 2.28 -1.80
N PRO A 89 21.59 2.62 -2.37
CA PRO A 89 22.16 3.96 -2.25
C PRO A 89 21.34 4.99 -3.03
N GLY A 90 21.01 6.10 -2.38
CA GLY A 90 20.19 7.17 -2.96
C GLY A 90 18.69 6.89 -2.91
N VAL A 91 18.27 5.81 -2.25
CA VAL A 91 16.87 5.48 -2.00
C VAL A 91 16.51 5.74 -0.54
N THR A 92 15.43 6.45 -0.30
CA THR A 92 14.85 6.65 1.03
C THR A 92 13.50 5.95 1.10
N ALA A 93 13.39 4.88 1.88
CA ALA A 93 12.14 4.16 2.10
C ALA A 93 11.45 4.66 3.37
N TYR A 94 10.17 5.02 3.24
CA TYR A 94 9.36 5.53 4.36
C TYR A 94 8.67 4.38 5.10
N PRO A 95 8.56 4.44 6.44
CA PRO A 95 7.87 3.42 7.23
C PRO A 95 6.45 3.19 6.74
N SER A 96 6.02 1.93 6.73
CA SER A 96 4.69 1.54 6.27
C SER A 96 4.11 0.40 7.10
N ASP A 97 2.83 0.54 7.47
CA ASP A 97 1.99 -0.51 8.03
C ASP A 97 0.92 -1.00 7.03
N SER A 98 1.04 -0.55 5.77
CA SER A 98 0.12 -0.89 4.67
C SER A 98 0.65 -2.08 3.84
N ASN A 99 -0.08 -2.43 2.78
CA ASN A 99 0.35 -3.38 1.76
C ASN A 99 1.18 -2.73 0.64
N TRP A 100 1.81 -1.60 0.90
CA TRP A 100 2.69 -0.89 -0.04
C TRP A 100 3.75 -0.10 0.73
N ILE A 101 4.83 0.26 0.03
CA ILE A 101 5.90 1.12 0.54
C ILE A 101 6.01 2.33 -0.37
N LEU A 102 6.07 3.52 0.23
CA LEU A 102 6.51 4.74 -0.43
C LEU A 102 8.02 4.84 -0.28
N PHE A 103 8.69 5.22 -1.36
CA PHE A 103 10.13 5.50 -1.33
C PHE A 103 10.45 6.65 -2.29
N SER A 104 11.51 7.39 -2.01
CA SER A 104 12.00 8.47 -2.86
C SER A 104 13.41 8.18 -3.36
N MET A 105 13.73 8.73 -4.54
CA MET A 105 15.03 8.68 -5.17
C MET A 105 15.20 9.82 -6.18
N GLU A 106 16.45 10.14 -6.57
CA GLU A 106 16.72 11.28 -7.43
C GLU A 106 16.07 11.15 -8.81
N ASP A 107 16.27 10.10 -9.54
CA ASP A 107 15.73 9.92 -10.89
C ASP A 107 14.46 9.04 -10.90
N ALA A 108 13.48 9.34 -10.04
CA ALA A 108 12.29 8.50 -9.86
C ALA A 108 11.52 8.26 -11.16
N GLY A 109 11.39 9.27 -12.03
CA GLY A 109 10.72 9.12 -13.33
C GLY A 109 11.46 8.17 -14.27
N ALA A 110 12.79 8.25 -14.33
CA ALA A 110 13.60 7.33 -15.13
C ALA A 110 13.57 5.91 -14.54
N ALA A 111 13.60 5.78 -13.21
CA ALA A 111 13.46 4.49 -12.53
C ALA A 111 12.07 3.86 -12.79
N TRP A 112 11.02 4.67 -12.78
CA TRP A 112 9.67 4.22 -13.12
C TRP A 112 9.61 3.67 -14.55
N GLN A 113 10.14 4.41 -15.53
CA GLN A 113 10.17 3.98 -16.94
C GLN A 113 10.97 2.70 -17.11
N TYR A 114 12.14 2.62 -16.47
CA TYR A 114 13.01 1.44 -16.52
C TYR A 114 12.31 0.17 -15.97
N LEU A 115 11.58 0.31 -14.87
CA LEU A 115 10.80 -0.77 -14.28
C LEU A 115 9.61 -1.16 -15.19
N TYR A 116 8.90 -0.15 -15.71
CA TYR A 116 7.76 -0.34 -16.61
C TYR A 116 8.15 -1.15 -17.86
N ASP A 117 9.27 -0.81 -18.51
CA ASP A 117 9.77 -1.49 -19.69
C ASP A 117 10.14 -2.97 -19.43
N ARG A 118 10.31 -3.34 -18.15
CA ARG A 118 10.59 -4.70 -17.67
C ARG A 118 9.38 -5.40 -17.06
N GLY A 119 8.19 -4.83 -17.24
CA GLY A 119 6.93 -5.39 -16.76
C GLY A 119 6.69 -5.23 -15.26
N VAL A 120 7.48 -4.38 -14.58
CA VAL A 120 7.30 -4.09 -13.15
C VAL A 120 6.57 -2.75 -12.99
N LEU A 121 5.30 -2.81 -12.58
CA LEU A 121 4.47 -1.63 -12.43
C LEU A 121 4.51 -1.10 -10.99
N VAL A 122 4.99 0.12 -10.82
CA VAL A 122 4.92 0.89 -9.58
C VAL A 122 4.11 2.17 -9.81
N ARG A 123 3.60 2.76 -8.76
CA ARG A 123 2.86 4.03 -8.86
C ARG A 123 3.84 5.19 -8.81
N ASP A 124 3.81 6.03 -9.83
CA ASP A 124 4.56 7.28 -9.88
C ASP A 124 3.80 8.41 -9.15
N PHE A 125 4.48 9.05 -8.21
CA PHE A 125 4.05 10.25 -7.50
C PHE A 125 5.04 11.40 -7.69
N SER A 126 6.06 11.25 -8.53
CA SER A 126 7.17 12.19 -8.67
C SER A 126 6.73 13.62 -9.06
N SER A 127 5.58 13.75 -9.71
CA SER A 127 4.96 15.03 -10.07
C SER A 127 3.90 15.54 -9.08
N ALA A 128 3.61 14.78 -8.02
CA ALA A 128 2.60 15.18 -7.04
C ALA A 128 3.21 16.14 -6.00
N PRO A 129 2.51 17.22 -5.61
CA PRO A 129 2.99 18.14 -4.59
C PRO A 129 3.35 17.43 -3.29
N MET A 130 4.51 17.77 -2.72
CA MET A 130 5.09 17.18 -1.50
C MET A 130 5.52 15.71 -1.63
N LEU A 131 5.46 15.12 -2.83
CA LEU A 131 5.89 13.75 -3.12
C LEU A 131 6.88 13.69 -4.28
N GLU A 132 7.56 14.80 -4.54
CA GLU A 132 8.56 14.91 -5.61
C GLU A 132 9.63 13.82 -5.43
N GLY A 133 9.92 13.12 -6.51
CA GLY A 133 10.86 12.00 -6.49
C GLY A 133 10.36 10.73 -5.82
N CYS A 134 9.05 10.65 -5.48
CA CYS A 134 8.47 9.49 -4.81
C CYS A 134 7.84 8.50 -5.78
N LEU A 135 8.09 7.22 -5.51
CA LEU A 135 7.41 6.07 -6.10
C LEU A 135 6.74 5.23 -5.01
N ARG A 136 5.69 4.50 -5.36
CA ARG A 136 5.01 3.58 -4.44
C ARG A 136 4.97 2.18 -5.04
N ALA A 137 5.60 1.23 -4.35
CA ALA A 137 5.53 -0.19 -4.68
C ALA A 137 4.47 -0.88 -3.82
N THR A 138 3.57 -1.64 -4.44
CA THR A 138 2.66 -2.55 -3.74
C THR A 138 3.41 -3.84 -3.43
N ILE A 139 3.21 -4.38 -2.24
CA ILE A 139 3.78 -5.68 -1.86
C ILE A 139 3.00 -6.78 -2.57
N GLY A 140 3.71 -7.53 -3.39
CA GLY A 140 3.21 -8.68 -4.15
C GLY A 140 3.70 -10.01 -3.58
N THR A 141 3.72 -11.04 -4.44
CA THR A 141 4.36 -12.32 -4.10
C THR A 141 5.88 -12.17 -3.96
N PRO A 142 6.57 -13.12 -3.31
CA PRO A 142 8.04 -13.11 -3.23
C PRO A 142 8.72 -12.90 -4.60
N GLU A 143 8.24 -13.57 -5.65
CA GLU A 143 8.79 -13.48 -7.00
C GLU A 143 8.60 -12.09 -7.62
N GLN A 144 7.42 -11.47 -7.40
CA GLN A 144 7.11 -10.12 -7.86
C GLN A 144 7.98 -9.09 -7.13
N ASN A 145 8.12 -9.24 -5.82
CA ASN A 145 8.97 -8.36 -5.01
C ASN A 145 10.46 -8.51 -5.40
N ASP A 146 10.92 -9.71 -5.71
CA ASP A 146 12.27 -9.96 -6.20
C ASP A 146 12.51 -9.32 -7.56
N ALA A 147 11.55 -9.39 -8.47
CA ALA A 147 11.63 -8.72 -9.77
C ALA A 147 11.75 -7.19 -9.59
N PHE A 148 10.95 -6.62 -8.70
CA PHE A 148 11.00 -5.20 -8.35
C PHE A 148 12.37 -4.80 -7.78
N ILE A 149 12.88 -5.53 -6.77
CA ILE A 149 14.15 -5.23 -6.12
C ILE A 149 15.32 -5.36 -7.11
N ARG A 150 15.34 -6.40 -7.94
CA ARG A 150 16.36 -6.57 -9.00
C ARG A 150 16.31 -5.42 -9.98
N GLY A 151 15.12 -5.12 -10.53
CA GLY A 151 14.99 -4.04 -11.51
C GLY A 151 15.47 -2.69 -10.97
N LEU A 152 15.19 -2.39 -9.71
CA LEU A 152 15.66 -1.14 -9.09
C LEU A 152 17.17 -1.13 -8.85
N ARG A 153 17.77 -2.26 -8.46
CA ARG A 153 19.23 -2.41 -8.33
C ARG A 153 19.94 -2.22 -9.66
N ASP A 154 19.42 -2.86 -10.71
CA ASP A 154 20.00 -2.80 -12.05
C ASP A 154 19.96 -1.35 -12.59
N PHE A 155 18.83 -0.67 -12.45
CA PHE A 155 18.69 0.75 -12.79
C PHE A 155 19.75 1.61 -12.10
N LEU A 156 19.91 1.45 -10.79
CA LEU A 156 20.88 2.23 -10.01
C LEU A 156 22.33 1.94 -10.42
N ALA A 157 22.65 0.69 -10.76
CA ALA A 157 23.97 0.31 -11.24
C ALA A 157 24.27 0.92 -12.61
N GLU A 158 23.34 0.84 -13.56
CA GLU A 158 23.46 1.40 -14.90
C GLU A 158 23.58 2.94 -14.86
N SER A 159 22.73 3.61 -14.08
CA SER A 159 22.76 5.07 -13.92
C SER A 159 24.08 5.57 -13.35
N ARG A 160 24.67 4.85 -12.39
CA ARG A 160 25.99 5.17 -11.85
C ARG A 160 27.10 5.02 -12.88
N ALA A 161 27.07 3.93 -13.64
CA ALA A 161 28.06 3.68 -14.70
C ALA A 161 27.99 4.76 -15.79
N GLN A 162 26.80 5.21 -16.16
CA GLN A 162 26.59 6.29 -17.14
C GLN A 162 27.13 7.63 -16.62
N ARG A 163 26.82 8.00 -15.37
CA ARG A 163 27.35 9.23 -14.74
C ARG A 163 28.86 9.22 -14.63
N ALA A 164 29.48 8.09 -14.27
CA ALA A 164 30.92 7.95 -14.19
C ALA A 164 31.61 8.13 -15.55
N ARG A 165 30.99 7.66 -16.65
CA ARG A 165 31.50 7.85 -18.02
C ARG A 165 31.36 9.31 -18.51
N ALA A 166 30.29 10.00 -18.10
CA ALA A 166 30.04 11.39 -18.49
C ALA A 166 30.96 12.40 -17.79
N MET A 167 31.66 11.99 -16.74
CA MET A 167 32.65 12.81 -15.98
C MET A 167 34.11 12.60 -16.44
N GLN A 168 34.36 11.70 -17.40
CA GLN A 168 35.67 11.45 -18.02
C GLN A 168 35.80 12.17 -19.35
#